data_732c9dbbdd5509406fc768bc15ad84d0
#
_entry.id   732c9dbbdd5509406fc768bc15ad84d0
#
_cell.length_a   1.000
_cell.length_b   1.000
_cell.length_c   1.000
_cell.angle_alpha   90.00
_cell.angle_beta   90.00
_cell.angle_gamma   90.00
#
_symmetry.space_group_name_H-M   'P 1'
#
loop_
_entity.id
_entity.type
_entity.pdbx_description
1 polymer ?
#
loop_
_entity_poly.entity_id
_entity_poly.type
_entity_poly.pdbx_seq_one_letter_code
_entity_poly.pdbx_strand_id
1 'polypeptide(L)'
;MISFCCPSRGRPELAKRLIDTATATQHGETEFLFYLNDDDPKLEEYQDTLDEKHYHVGPNQSTCYSWNLMCDKAKNDVVMLMGDDVQVNTKNWDLLIVEEINKYEDKILMVVPSDGRIKGNKNLGTAIKLWPDEPLPAAHFAVHKNWTNTLGYLAPVFFWHWHVDSYTQKVARKLNRCLYMPTVEFKAKKILNDNAGKQIRGNLNIAQRDQFVWTKVRDRHLNNDVEALSNFIKSF
;
A
#
# COMPACT_ATOMS: atom_id res chain seq x y z
N MET A 1 -15.35 -1.81 4.67
CA MET A 1 -14.28 -1.66 5.68
C MET A 1 -12.94 -2.02 5.04
N ILE A 2 -11.85 -1.41 5.49
CA ILE A 2 -10.49 -1.57 4.90
C ILE A 2 -9.52 -2.00 5.99
N SER A 3 -8.56 -2.87 5.65
CA SER A 3 -7.43 -3.22 6.51
C SER A 3 -6.15 -2.57 5.97
N PHE A 4 -5.48 -1.77 6.80
CA PHE A 4 -4.16 -1.20 6.49
C PHE A 4 -3.07 -2.20 6.84
N CYS A 5 -2.27 -2.59 5.85
CA CYS A 5 -1.08 -3.41 6.01
C CYS A 5 0.14 -2.48 6.00
N CYS A 6 0.80 -2.29 7.13
CA CYS A 6 1.77 -1.22 7.33
C CYS A 6 3.02 -1.69 8.09
N PRO A 7 4.15 -1.96 7.43
CA PRO A 7 5.42 -2.10 8.12
C PRO A 7 5.85 -0.76 8.72
N SER A 8 6.30 -0.79 9.98
CA SER A 8 6.81 0.40 10.65
C SER A 8 8.07 0.07 11.45
N ARG A 9 9.03 1.00 11.49
CA ARG A 9 10.28 0.85 12.25
C ARG A 9 10.79 2.20 12.74
N GLY A 10 11.04 2.29 14.06
CA GLY A 10 11.68 3.44 14.69
C GLY A 10 10.85 4.73 14.72
N ARG A 11 9.52 4.63 14.48
CA ARG A 11 8.63 5.79 14.28
C ARG A 11 7.24 5.61 14.90
N PRO A 12 7.12 5.25 16.21
CA PRO A 12 5.84 4.98 16.85
C PRO A 12 4.85 6.15 16.76
N GLU A 13 5.35 7.38 16.82
CA GLU A 13 4.56 8.61 16.70
C GLU A 13 3.91 8.77 15.33
N LEU A 14 4.52 8.22 14.27
CA LEU A 14 3.94 8.25 12.93
C LEU A 14 2.85 7.19 12.78
N ALA A 15 3.08 5.99 13.29
CA ALA A 15 2.09 4.92 13.32
C ALA A 15 0.83 5.38 14.07
N LYS A 16 0.99 5.99 15.26
CA LYS A 16 -0.13 6.57 16.00
C LYS A 16 -0.86 7.64 15.22
N ARG A 17 -0.14 8.57 14.61
CA ARG A 17 -0.75 9.64 13.80
C ARG A 17 -1.54 9.09 12.63
N LEU A 18 -1.05 8.03 11.95
CA LEU A 18 -1.78 7.36 10.89
C LEU A 18 -3.12 6.83 11.41
N ILE A 19 -3.12 6.13 12.55
CA ILE A 19 -4.35 5.65 13.21
C ILE A 19 -5.28 6.84 13.53
N ASP A 20 -4.78 7.85 14.24
CA ASP A 20 -5.59 8.98 14.71
C ASP A 20 -6.26 9.71 13.54
N THR A 21 -5.50 10.01 12.48
CA THR A 21 -6.03 10.75 11.33
C THR A 21 -6.98 9.92 10.47
N ALA A 22 -6.68 8.64 10.26
CA ALA A 22 -7.57 7.74 9.52
C ALA A 22 -8.88 7.50 10.27
N THR A 23 -8.81 7.27 11.59
CA THR A 23 -10.00 7.10 12.44
C THR A 23 -10.86 8.35 12.49
N ALA A 24 -10.25 9.53 12.60
CA ALA A 24 -10.99 10.81 12.62
C ALA A 24 -11.73 11.14 11.32
N THR A 25 -11.36 10.49 10.21
CA THR A 25 -11.89 10.80 8.87
C THR A 25 -12.59 9.62 8.18
N GLN A 26 -12.56 8.43 8.76
CA GLN A 26 -13.24 7.23 8.23
C GLN A 26 -14.77 7.34 8.35
N HIS A 27 -15.48 6.55 7.54
CA HIS A 27 -16.92 6.31 7.63
C HIS A 27 -17.23 5.05 8.44
N GLY A 28 -16.58 3.95 8.10
CA GLY A 28 -16.69 2.67 8.79
C GLY A 28 -15.48 2.43 9.74
N GLU A 29 -15.35 1.21 10.21
CA GLU A 29 -14.22 0.83 11.05
C GLU A 29 -13.04 0.35 10.19
N THR A 30 -11.86 0.98 10.36
CA THR A 30 -10.60 0.57 9.70
C THR A 30 -9.83 -0.36 10.62
N GLU A 31 -9.36 -1.47 10.07
CA GLU A 31 -8.42 -2.34 10.75
C GLU A 31 -6.98 -1.88 10.48
N PHE A 32 -6.21 -1.66 11.54
CA PHE A 32 -4.79 -1.28 11.43
C PHE A 32 -3.93 -2.48 11.79
N LEU A 33 -3.03 -2.89 10.90
CA LEU A 33 -2.12 -4.01 11.07
C LEU A 33 -0.69 -3.55 10.80
N PHE A 34 0.03 -3.21 11.88
CA PHE A 34 1.43 -2.87 11.82
C PHE A 34 2.30 -4.10 11.96
N TYR A 35 3.32 -4.23 11.11
CA TYR A 35 4.40 -5.17 11.33
C TYR A 35 5.58 -4.42 11.96
N LEU A 36 5.99 -4.86 13.15
CA LEU A 36 7.11 -4.31 13.90
C LEU A 36 8.23 -5.33 13.97
N ASN A 37 9.46 -4.87 13.76
CA ASN A 37 10.60 -5.77 13.89
C ASN A 37 10.95 -6.00 15.37
N ASP A 38 11.28 -7.24 15.74
CA ASP A 38 11.70 -7.62 17.10
C ASP A 38 13.04 -6.99 17.51
N ASP A 39 13.85 -6.57 16.52
CA ASP A 39 15.10 -5.84 16.70
C ASP A 39 14.94 -4.30 16.59
N ASP A 40 13.70 -3.78 16.62
CA ASP A 40 13.47 -2.34 16.57
C ASP A 40 13.87 -1.68 17.91
N PRO A 41 14.81 -0.72 17.91
CA PRO A 41 15.22 -0.04 19.14
C PRO A 41 14.10 0.74 19.83
N LYS A 42 12.97 0.96 19.16
CA LYS A 42 11.78 1.64 19.68
C LYS A 42 10.57 0.72 19.85
N LEU A 43 10.79 -0.59 19.92
CA LEU A 43 9.71 -1.56 20.05
C LEU A 43 8.84 -1.29 21.29
N GLU A 44 9.46 -1.03 22.44
CA GLU A 44 8.74 -0.70 23.68
C GLU A 44 7.88 0.57 23.51
N GLU A 45 8.41 1.63 22.83
CA GLU A 45 7.65 2.84 22.56
C GLU A 45 6.40 2.56 21.68
N TYR A 46 6.47 1.60 20.73
CA TYR A 46 5.30 1.16 19.96
C TYR A 46 4.28 0.47 20.85
N GLN A 47 4.72 -0.43 21.73
CA GLN A 47 3.85 -1.19 22.64
C GLN A 47 3.14 -0.27 23.65
N ASP A 48 3.79 0.79 24.09
CA ASP A 48 3.19 1.82 24.94
C ASP A 48 2.21 2.75 24.19
N THR A 49 2.39 2.88 22.88
CA THR A 49 1.67 3.87 22.06
C THR A 49 0.48 3.28 21.33
N LEU A 50 0.56 2.00 20.94
CA LEU A 50 -0.45 1.31 20.13
C LEU A 50 -1.14 0.20 20.93
N ASP A 51 -2.44 0.03 20.70
CA ASP A 51 -3.15 -1.16 21.22
C ASP A 51 -2.54 -2.44 20.61
N GLU A 52 -2.42 -3.50 21.39
CA GLU A 52 -1.86 -4.79 20.99
C GLU A 52 -2.54 -5.39 19.73
N LYS A 53 -3.83 -5.13 19.58
CA LYS A 53 -4.60 -5.56 18.39
C LYS A 53 -4.12 -4.93 17.07
N HIS A 54 -3.34 -3.84 17.12
CA HIS A 54 -2.91 -3.07 15.95
C HIS A 54 -1.53 -3.47 15.43
N TYR A 55 -0.80 -4.36 16.12
CA TYR A 55 0.53 -4.73 15.65
C TYR A 55 0.84 -6.23 15.79
N HIS A 56 1.82 -6.65 15.02
CA HIS A 56 2.44 -7.95 15.10
C HIS A 56 3.95 -7.77 15.15
N VAL A 57 4.61 -8.39 16.13
CA VAL A 57 6.06 -8.37 16.26
C VAL A 57 6.65 -9.62 15.62
N GLY A 58 7.70 -9.45 14.85
CA GLY A 58 8.39 -10.56 14.20
C GLY A 58 9.80 -10.20 13.75
N PRO A 59 10.55 -11.16 13.19
CA PRO A 59 11.92 -10.95 12.79
C PRO A 59 12.05 -9.90 11.68
N ASN A 60 13.22 -9.25 11.64
CA ASN A 60 13.53 -8.28 10.60
C ASN A 60 13.66 -8.96 9.23
N GLN A 61 12.67 -8.74 8.39
CA GLN A 61 12.50 -9.35 7.06
C GLN A 61 12.34 -8.26 5.99
N SER A 62 12.12 -8.69 4.74
CA SER A 62 11.80 -7.75 3.66
C SER A 62 10.51 -7.00 3.94
N THR A 63 10.41 -5.77 3.47
CA THR A 63 9.17 -4.99 3.57
C THR A 63 8.00 -5.70 2.86
N CYS A 64 8.29 -6.40 1.75
CA CYS A 64 7.29 -7.19 1.03
C CYS A 64 6.75 -8.34 1.89
N TYR A 65 7.61 -9.04 2.63
CA TYR A 65 7.18 -10.07 3.58
C TYR A 65 6.24 -9.49 4.62
N SER A 66 6.60 -8.36 5.20
CA SER A 66 5.79 -7.70 6.24
C SER A 66 4.41 -7.29 5.74
N TRP A 67 4.31 -6.70 4.53
CA TRP A 67 3.02 -6.36 3.92
C TRP A 67 2.16 -7.60 3.66
N ASN A 68 2.76 -8.68 3.14
CA ASN A 68 2.03 -9.91 2.84
C ASN A 68 1.52 -10.58 4.11
N LEU A 69 2.37 -10.69 5.16
CA LEU A 69 1.94 -11.27 6.43
C LEU A 69 0.79 -10.47 7.06
N MET A 70 0.81 -9.14 6.97
CA MET A 70 -0.31 -8.31 7.45
C MET A 70 -1.56 -8.49 6.59
N CYS A 71 -1.40 -8.65 5.28
CA CYS A 71 -2.50 -8.96 4.37
C CYS A 71 -3.17 -10.30 4.71
N ASP A 72 -2.39 -11.32 5.02
CA ASP A 72 -2.90 -12.66 5.42
C ASP A 72 -3.70 -12.59 6.73
N LYS A 73 -3.31 -11.69 7.66
CA LYS A 73 -4.00 -11.46 8.93
C LYS A 73 -5.22 -10.55 8.82
N ALA A 74 -5.35 -9.81 7.73
CA ALA A 74 -6.43 -8.84 7.52
C ALA A 74 -7.80 -9.52 7.54
N LYS A 75 -8.77 -8.91 8.22
CA LYS A 75 -10.15 -9.42 8.33
C LYS A 75 -11.07 -8.87 7.23
N ASN A 76 -10.79 -7.66 6.75
CA ASN A 76 -11.61 -7.02 5.73
C ASN A 76 -11.25 -7.49 4.32
N ASP A 77 -12.22 -7.42 3.40
CA ASP A 77 -12.05 -7.83 2.00
C ASP A 77 -11.21 -6.84 1.19
N VAL A 78 -11.19 -5.58 1.59
CA VAL A 78 -10.31 -4.57 0.98
C VAL A 78 -9.08 -4.39 1.86
N VAL A 79 -7.91 -4.58 1.26
CA VAL A 79 -6.62 -4.41 1.92
C VAL A 79 -5.86 -3.25 1.29
N MET A 80 -5.11 -2.51 2.08
CA MET A 80 -4.34 -1.37 1.60
C MET A 80 -2.88 -1.48 2.00
N LEU A 81 -2.00 -1.45 1.00
CA LEU A 81 -0.55 -1.34 1.19
C LEU A 81 -0.23 0.07 1.65
N MET A 82 0.32 0.20 2.85
CA MET A 82 0.58 1.49 3.50
C MET A 82 2.02 1.65 3.97
N GLY A 83 2.45 2.92 4.05
CA GLY A 83 3.55 3.35 4.89
C GLY A 83 3.03 4.10 6.11
N ASP A 84 3.82 4.20 7.17
CA ASP A 84 3.47 4.86 8.43
C ASP A 84 3.62 6.39 8.40
N ASP A 85 4.29 6.94 7.37
CA ASP A 85 4.58 8.37 7.22
C ASP A 85 3.45 9.18 6.55
N VAL A 86 2.23 8.70 6.67
CA VAL A 86 1.04 9.25 6.00
C VAL A 86 0.10 9.89 7.02
N GLN A 87 -0.62 10.92 6.58
CA GLN A 87 -1.75 11.53 7.25
C GLN A 87 -2.97 11.49 6.33
N VAL A 88 -4.09 10.95 6.82
CA VAL A 88 -5.33 10.88 6.07
C VAL A 88 -6.15 12.14 6.29
N ASN A 89 -6.47 12.87 5.21
CA ASN A 89 -7.13 14.19 5.31
C ASN A 89 -8.57 14.20 4.78
N THR A 90 -8.97 13.20 4.00
CA THR A 90 -10.28 13.19 3.35
C THR A 90 -11.32 12.46 4.21
N LYS A 91 -12.46 13.09 4.48
CA LYS A 91 -13.58 12.43 5.16
C LYS A 91 -14.17 11.32 4.30
N ASN A 92 -14.63 10.24 4.96
CA ASN A 92 -15.23 9.06 4.33
C ASN A 92 -14.33 8.41 3.26
N TRP A 93 -13.03 8.57 3.37
CA TRP A 93 -12.05 8.06 2.42
C TRP A 93 -12.19 6.55 2.16
N ASP A 94 -12.51 5.80 3.20
CA ASP A 94 -12.70 4.35 3.19
C ASP A 94 -13.94 3.95 2.36
N LEU A 95 -15.06 4.66 2.57
CA LEU A 95 -16.27 4.47 1.79
C LEU A 95 -16.02 4.76 0.30
N LEU A 96 -15.38 5.89 -0.02
CA LEU A 96 -15.08 6.29 -1.38
C LEU A 96 -14.22 5.24 -2.12
N ILE A 97 -13.20 4.67 -1.45
CA ILE A 97 -12.37 3.61 -2.03
C ILE A 97 -13.17 2.33 -2.29
N VAL A 98 -13.94 1.88 -1.28
CA VAL A 98 -14.74 0.65 -1.37
C VAL A 98 -15.82 0.76 -2.44
N GLU A 99 -16.49 1.92 -2.57
CA GLU A 99 -17.48 2.16 -3.61
C GLU A 99 -16.88 2.01 -5.01
N GLU A 100 -15.66 2.51 -5.26
CA GLU A 100 -15.02 2.34 -6.57
C GLU A 100 -14.70 0.88 -6.89
N ILE A 101 -14.18 0.13 -5.92
CA ILE A 101 -13.92 -1.30 -6.09
C ILE A 101 -15.22 -2.06 -6.37
N ASN A 102 -16.31 -1.68 -5.69
CA ASN A 102 -17.59 -2.33 -5.81
C ASN A 102 -18.32 -2.11 -7.14
N LYS A 103 -17.87 -1.16 -7.96
CA LYS A 103 -18.40 -0.97 -9.34
C LYS A 103 -18.01 -2.12 -10.28
N TYR A 104 -17.01 -2.92 -9.91
CA TYR A 104 -16.56 -4.07 -10.67
C TYR A 104 -17.07 -5.36 -10.00
N GLU A 105 -17.76 -6.21 -10.74
CA GLU A 105 -18.28 -7.48 -10.24
C GLU A 105 -17.18 -8.39 -9.72
N ASP A 106 -16.09 -8.51 -10.48
CA ASP A 106 -14.88 -9.26 -10.15
C ASP A 106 -14.06 -8.65 -9.00
N LYS A 107 -14.32 -7.38 -8.59
CA LYS A 107 -13.57 -6.60 -7.59
C LYS A 107 -12.08 -6.39 -7.92
N ILE A 108 -11.66 -6.67 -9.14
CA ILE A 108 -10.27 -6.45 -9.56
C ILE A 108 -10.09 -4.99 -9.96
N LEU A 109 -9.67 -4.18 -9.02
CA LEU A 109 -9.33 -2.78 -9.20
C LEU A 109 -8.22 -2.39 -8.20
N MET A 110 -7.19 -1.73 -8.69
CA MET A 110 -6.21 -1.03 -7.86
C MET A 110 -6.64 0.43 -7.71
N VAL A 111 -6.93 0.85 -6.50
CA VAL A 111 -7.30 2.24 -6.18
C VAL A 111 -6.10 2.93 -5.53
N VAL A 112 -5.72 4.08 -6.06
CA VAL A 112 -4.57 4.86 -5.62
C VAL A 112 -5.05 6.23 -5.13
N PRO A 113 -5.02 6.51 -3.82
CA PRO A 113 -5.28 7.83 -3.29
C PRO A 113 -4.12 8.80 -3.60
N SER A 114 -4.39 10.08 -3.54
CA SER A 114 -3.38 11.12 -3.73
C SER A 114 -2.45 11.21 -2.52
N ASP A 115 -1.14 11.13 -2.73
CA ASP A 115 -0.13 11.32 -1.68
C ASP A 115 0.33 12.79 -1.53
N GLY A 116 -0.32 13.71 -2.24
CA GLY A 116 -0.02 15.14 -2.23
C GLY A 116 1.23 15.53 -3.03
N ARG A 117 1.96 14.56 -3.62
CA ARG A 117 3.16 14.84 -4.46
C ARG A 117 2.79 15.30 -5.86
N ILE A 118 1.65 14.85 -6.35
CA ILE A 118 1.11 15.32 -7.60
C ILE A 118 0.45 16.67 -7.31
N LYS A 119 1.12 17.74 -7.63
CA LYS A 119 0.51 19.06 -7.70
C LYS A 119 -0.43 19.05 -8.93
N GLY A 120 -1.52 18.30 -8.78
CA GLY A 120 -2.56 18.20 -9.79
C GLY A 120 -3.10 19.59 -10.06
N ASN A 121 -3.30 19.86 -11.33
CA ASN A 121 -4.08 20.98 -11.79
C ASN A 121 -5.32 21.11 -10.87
N LYS A 122 -5.44 22.21 -10.14
CA LYS A 122 -6.57 22.49 -9.23
C LYS A 122 -7.95 22.37 -9.89
N ASN A 123 -7.96 22.27 -11.22
CA ASN A 123 -9.14 22.08 -12.08
C ASN A 123 -9.52 20.60 -12.30
N LEU A 124 -8.85 19.62 -11.67
CA LEU A 124 -9.23 18.21 -11.83
C LEU A 124 -10.57 17.85 -11.18
N GLY A 125 -11.19 18.77 -10.41
CA GLY A 125 -12.46 18.56 -9.76
C GLY A 125 -12.47 17.28 -8.90
N THR A 126 -13.66 16.74 -8.66
CA THR A 126 -13.87 15.43 -8.01
C THR A 126 -13.62 14.24 -8.97
N ALA A 127 -12.99 14.47 -10.13
CA ALA A 127 -12.86 13.45 -11.16
C ALA A 127 -11.91 12.33 -10.71
N ILE A 128 -12.48 11.17 -10.51
CA ILE A 128 -11.80 9.89 -10.45
C ILE A 128 -11.36 9.58 -11.88
N LYS A 129 -10.07 9.34 -12.09
CA LYS A 129 -9.52 9.05 -13.41
C LYS A 129 -8.77 7.73 -13.39
N LEU A 130 -8.94 6.95 -14.44
CA LEU A 130 -7.98 5.92 -14.76
C LEU A 130 -6.60 6.59 -14.84
N TRP A 131 -5.60 5.91 -14.32
CA TRP A 131 -4.25 6.45 -14.19
C TRP A 131 -3.75 6.99 -15.55
N PRO A 132 -3.20 8.21 -15.60
CA PRO A 132 -2.66 8.78 -16.86
C PRO A 132 -1.47 7.93 -17.37
N ASP A 133 -1.15 8.06 -18.63
CA ASP A 133 -0.10 7.27 -19.30
C ASP A 133 1.31 7.44 -18.69
N GLU A 134 1.56 8.53 -17.98
CA GLU A 134 2.82 8.75 -17.29
C GLU A 134 2.82 8.05 -15.91
N PRO A 135 3.93 7.36 -15.54
CA PRO A 135 4.04 6.65 -14.28
C PRO A 135 4.18 7.64 -13.12
N LEU A 136 3.09 7.84 -12.40
CA LEU A 136 3.14 8.50 -11.10
C LEU A 136 3.30 7.43 -10.03
N PRO A 137 4.21 7.57 -9.07
CA PRO A 137 4.43 6.54 -8.07
C PRO A 137 3.18 6.37 -7.20
N ALA A 138 2.62 5.18 -7.21
CA ALA A 138 1.48 4.76 -6.39
C ALA A 138 1.97 4.32 -5.02
N ALA A 139 2.52 5.25 -4.21
CA ALA A 139 3.15 4.91 -2.93
C ALA A 139 2.24 4.12 -1.97
N HIS A 140 0.92 4.30 -2.09
CA HIS A 140 -0.10 3.62 -1.31
C HIS A 140 -1.22 3.22 -2.24
N PHE A 141 -1.78 2.03 -2.07
CA PHE A 141 -2.90 1.57 -2.89
C PHE A 141 -3.78 0.56 -2.14
N ALA A 142 -5.04 0.52 -2.53
CA ALA A 142 -6.01 -0.46 -2.06
C ALA A 142 -6.40 -1.44 -3.17
N VAL A 143 -6.59 -2.71 -2.80
CA VAL A 143 -7.12 -3.78 -3.65
C VAL A 143 -8.08 -4.66 -2.85
N HIS A 144 -8.97 -5.36 -3.52
CA HIS A 144 -9.80 -6.39 -2.90
C HIS A 144 -9.00 -7.70 -2.75
N LYS A 145 -9.37 -8.55 -1.80
CA LYS A 145 -8.76 -9.88 -1.58
C LYS A 145 -8.82 -10.80 -2.80
N ASN A 146 -9.76 -10.60 -3.72
CA ASN A 146 -9.74 -11.32 -5.01
C ASN A 146 -8.43 -11.08 -5.76
N TRP A 147 -7.86 -9.86 -5.71
CA TRP A 147 -6.55 -9.54 -6.28
C TRP A 147 -5.45 -10.34 -5.60
N THR A 148 -5.37 -10.27 -4.27
CA THR A 148 -4.29 -10.92 -3.51
C THR A 148 -4.41 -12.44 -3.52
N ASN A 149 -5.63 -12.98 -3.48
CA ASN A 149 -5.88 -14.43 -3.57
C ASN A 149 -5.51 -14.98 -4.95
N THR A 150 -5.75 -14.22 -6.03
CA THR A 150 -5.40 -14.62 -7.39
C THR A 150 -3.89 -14.62 -7.62
N LEU A 151 -3.17 -13.63 -7.08
CA LEU A 151 -1.72 -13.51 -7.24
C LEU A 151 -0.91 -14.25 -6.17
N GLY A 152 -1.53 -14.54 -5.01
CA GLY A 152 -0.85 -15.11 -3.85
C GLY A 152 -0.08 -14.08 -3.01
N TYR A 153 -0.24 -12.77 -3.26
CA TYR A 153 0.42 -11.71 -2.50
C TYR A 153 -0.23 -10.32 -2.68
N LEU A 154 -0.02 -9.44 -1.70
CA LEU A 154 -0.29 -8.00 -1.79
C LEU A 154 0.93 -7.27 -2.37
N ALA A 155 2.13 -7.59 -1.88
CA ALA A 155 3.40 -7.06 -2.34
C ALA A 155 4.21 -8.15 -3.04
N PRO A 156 4.71 -7.93 -4.29
CA PRO A 156 5.45 -8.95 -5.04
C PRO A 156 6.65 -9.49 -4.27
N VAL A 157 6.65 -10.79 -3.99
CA VAL A 157 7.62 -11.48 -3.11
C VAL A 157 9.05 -11.49 -3.64
N PHE A 158 9.24 -11.23 -4.92
CA PHE A 158 10.55 -11.17 -5.55
C PHE A 158 11.28 -9.84 -5.35
N PHE A 159 10.60 -8.77 -4.87
CA PHE A 159 11.23 -7.56 -4.38
C PHE A 159 11.48 -7.63 -2.87
N TRP A 160 12.46 -6.85 -2.41
CA TRP A 160 12.69 -6.65 -0.98
C TRP A 160 11.91 -5.44 -0.46
N HIS A 161 11.99 -4.32 -1.18
CA HIS A 161 11.37 -3.05 -0.79
C HIS A 161 11.02 -2.16 -1.99
N TRP A 162 11.96 -1.98 -2.94
CA TRP A 162 11.82 -1.05 -4.06
C TRP A 162 10.96 -1.62 -5.18
N HIS A 163 10.32 -0.72 -5.94
CA HIS A 163 9.53 -1.03 -7.15
C HIS A 163 8.21 -1.78 -6.92
N VAL A 164 7.81 -2.05 -5.68
CA VAL A 164 6.54 -2.73 -5.37
C VAL A 164 5.35 -1.97 -5.94
N ASP A 165 5.28 -0.68 -5.62
CA ASP A 165 4.27 0.26 -6.10
C ASP A 165 4.24 0.36 -7.64
N SER A 166 5.41 0.55 -8.22
CA SER A 166 5.57 0.68 -9.68
C SER A 166 5.22 -0.60 -10.42
N TYR A 167 5.53 -1.77 -9.84
CA TYR A 167 5.20 -3.06 -10.42
C TYR A 167 3.68 -3.32 -10.38
N THR A 168 3.06 -3.21 -9.19
CA THR A 168 1.63 -3.44 -9.03
C THR A 168 0.81 -2.49 -9.89
N GLN A 169 1.25 -1.23 -10.00
CA GLN A 169 0.65 -0.26 -10.91
C GLN A 169 0.74 -0.71 -12.38
N LYS A 170 1.90 -1.28 -12.81
CA LYS A 170 2.03 -1.79 -14.18
C LYS A 170 1.09 -2.95 -14.48
N VAL A 171 0.91 -3.88 -13.53
CA VAL A 171 -0.08 -4.98 -13.64
C VAL A 171 -1.48 -4.38 -13.82
N ALA A 172 -1.90 -3.51 -12.91
CA ALA A 172 -3.22 -2.88 -12.92
C ALA A 172 -3.50 -2.10 -14.23
N ARG A 173 -2.50 -1.36 -14.73
CA ARG A 173 -2.62 -0.58 -15.97
C ARG A 173 -2.77 -1.45 -17.21
N LYS A 174 -2.02 -2.56 -17.30
CA LYS A 174 -2.16 -3.52 -18.41
C LYS A 174 -3.56 -4.14 -18.48
N LEU A 175 -4.25 -4.22 -17.35
CA LEU A 175 -5.62 -4.71 -17.24
C LEU A 175 -6.69 -3.61 -17.38
N ASN A 176 -6.31 -2.34 -17.49
CA ASN A 176 -7.24 -1.21 -17.39
C ASN A 176 -7.97 -1.14 -16.04
N ARG A 177 -7.29 -1.54 -14.97
CA ARG A 177 -7.82 -1.67 -13.61
C ARG A 177 -7.03 -0.85 -12.57
N CYS A 178 -6.51 0.31 -12.97
CA CYS A 178 -5.79 1.25 -12.10
C CYS A 178 -6.52 2.57 -12.03
N LEU A 179 -7.02 2.92 -10.84
CA LEU A 179 -7.79 4.14 -10.62
C LEU A 179 -7.07 5.08 -9.66
N TYR A 180 -6.81 6.31 -10.10
CA TYR A 180 -6.26 7.37 -9.26
C TYR A 180 -7.37 8.27 -8.73
N MET A 181 -7.39 8.49 -7.41
CA MET A 181 -8.36 9.34 -6.71
C MET A 181 -7.70 10.63 -6.19
N PRO A 182 -7.64 11.70 -7.00
CA PRO A 182 -6.96 12.95 -6.62
C PRO A 182 -7.62 13.66 -5.43
N THR A 183 -8.88 13.41 -5.17
CA THR A 183 -9.67 14.01 -4.07
C THR A 183 -9.58 13.23 -2.76
N VAL A 184 -9.06 12.01 -2.78
CA VAL A 184 -8.79 11.22 -1.58
C VAL A 184 -7.33 11.41 -1.20
N GLU A 185 -7.07 12.27 -0.21
CA GLU A 185 -5.71 12.69 0.14
C GLU A 185 -5.15 11.88 1.31
N PHE A 186 -4.07 11.16 1.02
CA PHE A 186 -3.20 10.44 1.95
C PHE A 186 -1.83 11.13 1.93
N LYS A 187 -1.73 12.26 2.61
CA LYS A 187 -0.59 13.15 2.51
C LYS A 187 0.65 12.57 3.18
N ALA A 188 1.69 12.28 2.39
CA ALA A 188 2.98 11.88 2.90
C ALA A 188 3.64 13.03 3.69
N LYS A 189 4.15 12.72 4.89
CA LYS A 189 4.90 13.68 5.70
C LYS A 189 6.38 13.51 5.42
N LYS A 190 7.03 14.60 5.02
CA LYS A 190 8.48 14.62 4.91
C LYS A 190 9.11 14.48 6.31
N ILE A 191 9.86 13.42 6.53
CA ILE A 191 10.58 13.18 7.79
C ILE A 191 11.99 13.73 7.65
N LEU A 192 12.34 14.71 8.49
CA LEU A 192 13.64 15.41 8.39
C LEU A 192 14.82 14.55 8.83
N ASN A 193 14.64 13.67 9.83
CA ASN A 193 15.69 12.79 10.37
C ASN A 193 15.26 11.32 10.37
N ASP A 194 14.92 10.81 9.18
CA ASP A 194 14.44 9.45 8.99
C ASP A 194 15.60 8.44 9.00
N ASN A 195 15.96 7.93 10.16
CA ASN A 195 17.01 6.93 10.30
C ASN A 195 16.58 5.57 9.74
N ALA A 196 15.32 5.16 9.91
CA ALA A 196 14.80 3.91 9.36
C ALA A 196 14.76 3.95 7.83
N GLY A 197 14.23 5.03 7.24
CA GLY A 197 14.27 5.22 5.80
C GLY A 197 15.68 5.36 5.24
N LYS A 198 16.63 5.92 6.00
CA LYS A 198 18.05 5.96 5.62
C LYS A 198 18.68 4.56 5.59
N GLN A 199 18.34 3.68 6.53
CA GLN A 199 18.82 2.30 6.54
C GLN A 199 18.39 1.53 5.28
N ILE A 200 17.16 1.67 4.85
CA ILE A 200 16.65 1.01 3.64
C ILE A 200 17.23 1.69 2.39
N ARG A 201 17.13 3.02 2.29
CA ARG A 201 17.63 3.80 1.13
C ARG A 201 19.14 3.77 1.00
N GLY A 202 19.86 3.68 2.12
CA GLY A 202 21.32 3.56 2.16
C GLY A 202 21.84 2.14 1.97
N ASN A 203 20.97 1.12 1.99
CA ASN A 203 21.38 -0.26 1.75
C ASN A 203 21.49 -0.52 0.24
N LEU A 204 22.71 -0.30 -0.29
CA LEU A 204 23.00 -0.47 -1.71
C LEU A 204 22.73 -1.89 -2.21
N ASN A 205 22.92 -2.92 -1.37
CA ASN A 205 22.65 -4.30 -1.76
C ASN A 205 21.17 -4.54 -2.02
N ILE A 206 20.28 -4.01 -1.18
CA ILE A 206 18.82 -4.10 -1.41
C ILE A 206 18.44 -3.33 -2.67
N ALA A 207 18.92 -2.10 -2.83
CA ALA A 207 18.61 -1.28 -3.98
C ALA A 207 19.09 -1.92 -5.30
N GLN A 208 20.33 -2.44 -5.32
CA GLN A 208 20.90 -3.12 -6.50
C GLN A 208 20.16 -4.42 -6.83
N ARG A 209 19.80 -5.22 -5.81
CA ARG A 209 19.01 -6.44 -5.98
C ARG A 209 17.65 -6.13 -6.61
N ASP A 210 16.90 -5.21 -6.03
CA ASP A 210 15.57 -4.85 -6.52
C ASP A 210 15.63 -4.20 -7.90
N GLN A 211 16.67 -3.39 -8.18
CA GLN A 211 16.93 -2.85 -9.51
C GLN A 211 17.26 -3.94 -10.55
N PHE A 212 18.00 -4.97 -10.16
CA PHE A 212 18.26 -6.13 -11.03
C PHE A 212 16.96 -6.86 -11.35
N VAL A 213 16.14 -7.15 -10.34
CA VAL A 213 14.82 -7.78 -10.53
C VAL A 213 13.95 -6.93 -11.44
N TRP A 214 13.90 -5.62 -11.22
CA TRP A 214 13.15 -4.68 -12.04
C TRP A 214 13.55 -4.70 -13.52
N THR A 215 14.85 -4.79 -13.79
CA THR A 215 15.38 -4.70 -15.16
C THR A 215 15.45 -6.03 -15.90
N LYS A 216 15.62 -7.14 -15.19
CA LYS A 216 15.93 -8.45 -15.79
C LYS A 216 14.84 -9.51 -15.61
N VAL A 217 14.03 -9.38 -14.57
CA VAL A 217 13.09 -10.45 -14.16
C VAL A 217 11.64 -10.01 -14.26
N ARG A 218 11.39 -8.72 -14.08
CA ARG A 218 10.05 -8.12 -13.99
C ARG A 218 9.09 -8.59 -15.08
N ASP A 219 9.50 -8.54 -16.35
CA ASP A 219 8.56 -8.70 -17.47
C ASP A 219 7.95 -10.10 -17.53
N ARG A 220 8.70 -11.12 -17.10
CA ARG A 220 8.17 -12.48 -16.98
C ARG A 220 7.07 -12.56 -15.92
N HIS A 221 7.34 -12.05 -14.72
CA HIS A 221 6.34 -12.03 -13.64
C HIS A 221 5.14 -11.16 -14.01
N LEU A 222 5.37 -9.99 -14.60
CA LEU A 222 4.33 -9.07 -15.03
C LEU A 222 3.32 -9.74 -15.99
N ASN A 223 3.81 -10.51 -16.95
CA ASN A 223 2.93 -11.20 -17.91
C ASN A 223 2.12 -12.30 -17.21
N ASN A 224 2.73 -13.08 -16.32
CA ASN A 224 2.04 -14.12 -15.56
C ASN A 224 0.93 -13.53 -14.67
N ASP A 225 1.22 -12.43 -13.95
CA ASP A 225 0.25 -11.79 -13.07
C ASP A 225 -0.91 -11.16 -13.85
N VAL A 226 -0.61 -10.51 -14.98
CA VAL A 226 -1.64 -9.97 -15.88
C VAL A 226 -2.51 -11.09 -16.44
N GLU A 227 -1.93 -12.23 -16.83
CA GLU A 227 -2.67 -13.38 -17.31
C GLU A 227 -3.57 -13.98 -16.23
N ALA A 228 -3.04 -14.18 -15.01
CA ALA A 228 -3.80 -14.74 -13.89
C ALA A 228 -5.02 -13.86 -13.56
N LEU A 229 -4.83 -12.55 -13.38
CA LEU A 229 -5.93 -11.63 -13.12
C LEU A 229 -6.89 -11.49 -14.30
N SER A 230 -6.40 -11.51 -15.54
CA SER A 230 -7.24 -11.47 -16.73
C SER A 230 -8.15 -12.70 -16.82
N ASN A 231 -7.63 -13.89 -16.48
CA ASN A 231 -8.42 -15.12 -16.44
C ASN A 231 -9.46 -15.08 -15.32
N PHE A 232 -9.10 -14.56 -14.15
CA PHE A 232 -10.05 -14.34 -13.06
C PHE A 232 -11.18 -13.39 -13.48
N ILE A 233 -10.86 -12.24 -14.08
CA ILE A 233 -11.87 -11.28 -14.59
C ILE A 233 -12.84 -11.93 -15.58
N LYS A 234 -12.33 -12.78 -16.49
CA LYS A 234 -13.15 -13.46 -17.50
C LYS A 234 -14.07 -14.55 -16.94
N SER A 235 -13.87 -14.95 -15.69
CA SER A 235 -14.70 -15.97 -15.02
C SER A 235 -15.98 -15.37 -14.39
N PHE A 236 -16.12 -14.05 -14.40
CA PHE A 236 -17.31 -13.29 -13.99
C PHE A 236 -18.11 -12.84 -15.21
#